data_9d0d30af8898971ee01f23185ed8fd40
#
_entry.id   9d0d30af8898971ee01f23185ed8fd40
#
_cell.length_a   1.000
_cell.length_b   1.000
_cell.length_c   1.000
_cell.angle_alpha   90.00
_cell.angle_beta   90.00
_cell.angle_gamma   90.00
#
_symmetry.space_group_name_H-M   'P 1'
#
loop_
_entity.id
_entity.type
_entity.pdbx_description
1 polymer ?
#
loop_
_entity_poly.entity_id
_entity_poly.type
_entity_poly.pdbx_seq_one_letter_code
_entity_poly.pdbx_strand_id
1 'polypeptide(L)'
;MGFIDRSSQYPNRVTLTPVDGQANTYDMTPAEGEVYQEGTPLDAENLTTEVQNAVADALNGVTVDAAGNLIAPNIQAGKGSCPIKKANTNYSVTVQFPVPFTIAPYVVVTPTADAPDSTQWCISSVTQTGFTYRARRTGAWPSAFHWIAIGR
;
A
#
# COMPACT_ATOMS: atom_id res chain seq x y z
N MET A 1 9.61 3.16 -12.30
CA MET A 1 10.43 3.70 -13.40
C MET A 1 9.49 3.86 -14.58
N GLY A 2 9.28 5.05 -15.11
CA GLY A 2 8.33 5.27 -16.21
C GLY A 2 8.90 4.87 -17.55
N PHE A 3 8.04 4.66 -18.54
CA PHE A 3 8.48 4.46 -19.92
C PHE A 3 9.21 5.71 -20.42
N ILE A 4 10.30 5.47 -21.13
CA ILE A 4 11.13 6.51 -21.72
C ILE A 4 11.01 6.40 -23.23
N ASP A 5 10.66 7.51 -23.88
CA ASP A 5 10.64 7.59 -25.34
C ASP A 5 12.06 7.57 -25.90
N ARG A 6 12.22 6.84 -27.01
CA ARG A 6 13.49 6.82 -27.73
C ARG A 6 13.75 8.18 -28.37
N SER A 7 14.96 8.67 -28.23
CA SER A 7 15.42 9.94 -28.84
C SER A 7 16.60 9.68 -29.76
N SER A 8 16.51 10.12 -31.00
CA SER A 8 17.55 9.96 -32.00
C SER A 8 17.73 11.23 -32.84
N GLN A 9 18.83 11.32 -33.58
CA GLN A 9 19.17 12.48 -34.41
C GLN A 9 18.09 12.79 -35.46
N TYR A 10 17.50 11.76 -36.05
CA TYR A 10 16.44 11.87 -37.05
C TYR A 10 15.28 10.93 -36.71
N PRO A 11 14.39 11.33 -35.76
CA PRO A 11 13.26 10.50 -35.35
C PRO A 11 12.40 10.09 -36.54
N ASN A 12 12.02 8.82 -36.59
CA ASN A 12 11.16 8.24 -37.62
C ASN A 12 11.75 8.23 -39.05
N ARG A 13 13.02 8.54 -39.23
CA ARG A 13 13.67 8.41 -40.53
C ARG A 13 13.93 6.92 -40.84
N VAL A 14 13.58 6.51 -42.06
CA VAL A 14 13.80 5.17 -42.55
C VAL A 14 14.51 5.19 -43.91
N THR A 15 15.23 4.15 -44.22
CA THR A 15 15.72 3.83 -45.57
C THR A 15 14.81 2.79 -46.20
N LEU A 16 14.39 3.04 -47.43
CA LEU A 16 13.61 2.09 -48.24
C LEU A 16 14.53 1.40 -49.21
N THR A 17 14.63 0.10 -49.14
CA THR A 17 15.41 -0.72 -50.06
C THR A 17 14.46 -1.59 -50.89
N PRO A 18 14.49 -1.53 -52.24
CA PRO A 18 13.64 -2.39 -53.06
C PRO A 18 13.89 -3.85 -52.78
N VAL A 19 12.81 -4.63 -52.66
CA VAL A 19 12.93 -6.09 -52.51
C VAL A 19 13.07 -6.70 -53.91
N ASP A 20 14.16 -7.45 -54.10
CA ASP A 20 14.48 -8.02 -55.39
C ASP A 20 13.40 -8.99 -55.87
N GLY A 21 13.00 -8.85 -57.15
CA GLY A 21 11.94 -9.68 -57.76
C GLY A 21 10.50 -9.31 -57.36
N GLN A 22 10.27 -8.27 -56.53
CA GLN A 22 8.93 -7.82 -56.13
C GLN A 22 8.68 -6.37 -56.55
N ALA A 23 7.82 -6.14 -57.51
CA ALA A 23 7.47 -4.79 -57.95
C ALA A 23 6.74 -4.03 -56.84
N ASN A 24 7.13 -2.76 -56.60
CA ASN A 24 6.55 -1.85 -55.61
C ASN A 24 6.64 -2.31 -54.15
N THR A 25 7.57 -3.23 -53.85
CA THR A 25 7.81 -3.74 -52.48
C THR A 25 9.18 -3.23 -52.01
N TYR A 26 9.23 -2.71 -50.79
CA TYR A 26 10.42 -2.14 -50.19
C TYR A 26 10.60 -2.65 -48.75
N ASP A 27 11.82 -3.01 -48.39
CA ASP A 27 12.21 -3.21 -47.02
C ASP A 27 12.47 -1.85 -46.35
N MET A 28 11.97 -1.71 -45.13
CA MET A 28 12.07 -0.50 -44.34
C MET A 28 13.04 -0.72 -43.17
N THR A 29 14.16 -0.01 -43.19
CA THR A 29 15.13 -0.05 -42.10
C THR A 29 15.25 1.29 -41.40
N PRO A 30 15.31 1.33 -40.07
CA PRO A 30 15.55 2.57 -39.35
C PRO A 30 16.85 3.26 -39.80
N ALA A 31 16.80 4.56 -40.01
CA ALA A 31 17.93 5.38 -40.44
C ALA A 31 18.04 6.65 -39.58
N GLU A 32 17.83 6.48 -38.29
CA GLU A 32 17.66 7.56 -37.31
C GLU A 32 18.96 8.31 -36.98
N GLY A 33 20.10 7.82 -37.43
CA GLY A 33 21.41 8.41 -37.08
C GLY A 33 21.83 8.06 -35.65
N GLU A 34 22.45 9.02 -34.96
CA GLU A 34 22.88 8.83 -33.57
C GLU A 34 21.66 8.72 -32.63
N VAL A 35 21.66 7.70 -31.80
CA VAL A 35 20.64 7.52 -30.75
C VAL A 35 21.14 8.15 -29.46
N TYR A 36 20.48 9.21 -29.00
CA TYR A 36 20.84 9.92 -27.79
C TYR A 36 20.28 9.25 -26.54
N GLN A 37 19.15 8.57 -26.69
CA GLN A 37 18.48 7.86 -25.61
C GLN A 37 17.70 6.67 -26.17
N GLU A 38 18.02 5.49 -25.69
CA GLU A 38 17.22 4.31 -26.00
C GLU A 38 15.89 4.37 -25.24
N GLY A 39 14.81 4.04 -25.94
CA GLY A 39 13.49 3.93 -25.33
C GLY A 39 13.40 2.67 -24.45
N THR A 40 12.45 2.68 -23.52
CA THR A 40 12.13 1.49 -22.76
C THR A 40 11.45 0.46 -23.66
N PRO A 41 11.97 -0.77 -23.76
CA PRO A 41 11.30 -1.82 -24.53
C PRO A 41 9.86 -2.05 -24.02
N LEU A 42 8.92 -2.19 -24.94
CA LEU A 42 7.56 -2.56 -24.60
C LEU A 42 7.48 -4.10 -24.55
N ASP A 43 7.98 -4.67 -23.50
CA ASP A 43 7.92 -6.10 -23.22
C ASP A 43 7.01 -6.38 -22.00
N ALA A 44 6.74 -7.68 -21.77
CA ALA A 44 5.83 -8.11 -20.71
C ALA A 44 6.33 -7.73 -19.30
N GLU A 45 7.65 -7.68 -19.10
CA GLU A 45 8.26 -7.36 -17.81
C GLU A 45 8.10 -5.87 -17.49
N ASN A 46 8.46 -5.01 -18.43
CA ASN A 46 8.33 -3.56 -18.27
C ASN A 46 6.87 -3.12 -18.15
N LEU A 47 5.98 -3.70 -18.97
CA LEU A 47 4.54 -3.42 -18.89
C LEU A 47 3.95 -3.86 -17.54
N THR A 48 4.33 -5.04 -17.05
CA THR A 48 3.88 -5.55 -15.75
C THR A 48 4.35 -4.64 -14.63
N THR A 49 5.60 -4.21 -14.65
CA THR A 49 6.18 -3.31 -13.64
C THR A 49 5.44 -1.97 -13.62
N GLU A 50 5.19 -1.36 -14.79
CA GLU A 50 4.51 -0.07 -14.86
C GLU A 50 3.04 -0.15 -14.42
N VAL A 51 2.35 -1.23 -14.78
CA VAL A 51 0.98 -1.48 -14.31
C VAL A 51 0.95 -1.67 -12.79
N GLN A 52 1.89 -2.42 -12.22
CA GLN A 52 1.99 -2.60 -10.78
C GLN A 52 2.26 -1.29 -10.05
N ASN A 53 3.17 -0.45 -10.57
CA ASN A 53 3.46 0.85 -10.00
C ASN A 53 2.23 1.79 -10.05
N ALA A 54 1.55 1.83 -11.19
CA ALA A 54 0.34 2.64 -11.35
C ALA A 54 -0.79 2.20 -10.42
N VAL A 55 -0.95 0.90 -10.21
CA VAL A 55 -1.92 0.33 -9.26
C VAL A 55 -1.53 0.67 -7.83
N ALA A 56 -0.25 0.54 -7.46
CA ALA A 56 0.23 0.89 -6.13
C ALA A 56 0.02 2.39 -5.83
N ASP A 57 0.30 3.26 -6.78
CA ASP A 57 0.09 4.70 -6.67
C ASP A 57 -1.41 5.04 -6.55
N ALA A 58 -2.25 4.45 -7.40
CA ALA A 58 -3.69 4.68 -7.39
C ALA A 58 -4.36 4.18 -6.10
N LEU A 59 -3.87 3.09 -5.54
CA LEU A 59 -4.34 2.51 -4.28
C LEU A 59 -3.62 3.06 -3.04
N ASN A 60 -2.81 4.12 -3.19
CA ASN A 60 -2.09 4.77 -2.11
C ASN A 60 -1.19 3.79 -1.32
N GLY A 61 -0.43 2.98 -2.04
CA GLY A 61 0.51 2.01 -1.48
C GLY A 61 -0.12 0.69 -1.01
N VAL A 62 -1.36 0.39 -1.41
CA VAL A 62 -1.94 -0.94 -1.23
C VAL A 62 -1.20 -1.92 -2.15
N THR A 63 -0.68 -2.98 -1.58
CA THR A 63 0.05 -4.03 -2.29
C THR A 63 -0.46 -5.41 -1.90
N VAL A 64 -0.05 -6.42 -2.66
CA VAL A 64 -0.30 -7.82 -2.32
C VAL A 64 1.05 -8.50 -2.14
N ASP A 65 1.25 -9.18 -1.02
CA ASP A 65 2.49 -9.92 -0.78
C ASP A 65 2.55 -11.23 -1.59
N ALA A 66 3.68 -11.92 -1.56
CA ALA A 66 3.88 -13.18 -2.28
C ALA A 66 2.94 -14.31 -1.81
N ALA A 67 2.32 -14.20 -0.65
CA ALA A 67 1.34 -15.14 -0.11
C ALA A 67 -0.12 -14.76 -0.46
N GLY A 68 -0.31 -13.64 -1.19
CA GLY A 68 -1.62 -13.13 -1.57
C GLY A 68 -2.32 -12.27 -0.50
N ASN A 69 -1.61 -11.83 0.55
CA ASN A 69 -2.18 -10.96 1.57
C ASN A 69 -2.19 -9.51 1.11
N LEU A 70 -3.31 -8.83 1.32
CA LEU A 70 -3.45 -7.41 1.05
C LEU A 70 -2.68 -6.59 2.10
N ILE A 71 -1.73 -5.79 1.65
CA ILE A 71 -1.01 -4.81 2.48
C ILE A 71 -1.53 -3.42 2.14
N ALA A 72 -2.20 -2.80 3.08
CA ALA A 72 -2.77 -1.47 2.92
C ALA A 72 -2.21 -0.53 4.01
N PRO A 73 -1.21 0.31 3.72
CA PRO A 73 -0.58 1.17 4.72
C PRO A 73 -1.53 2.18 5.37
N ASN A 74 -2.60 2.53 4.67
CA ASN A 74 -3.67 3.38 5.19
C ASN A 74 -4.76 2.64 5.99
N ILE A 75 -4.67 1.30 6.10
CA ILE A 75 -5.54 0.45 6.94
C ILE A 75 -4.64 -0.48 7.74
N GLN A 76 -4.67 -0.33 9.04
CA GLN A 76 -3.90 -1.17 9.95
C GLN A 76 -4.82 -1.81 10.98
N ALA A 77 -4.52 -3.01 11.38
CA ALA A 77 -5.31 -3.74 12.36
C ALA A 77 -4.41 -4.54 13.30
N GLY A 78 -4.95 -4.86 14.47
CA GLY A 78 -4.19 -5.64 15.43
C GLY A 78 -5.00 -6.05 16.65
N LYS A 79 -4.28 -6.63 17.59
CA LYS A 79 -4.81 -7.08 18.88
C LYS A 79 -4.09 -6.34 20.01
N GLY A 80 -4.79 -6.15 21.12
CA GLY A 80 -4.22 -5.59 22.32
C GLY A 80 -4.84 -6.17 23.58
N SER A 81 -4.25 -5.84 24.72
CA SER A 81 -4.79 -6.22 26.03
C SER A 81 -4.47 -5.13 27.06
N CYS A 82 -5.49 -4.67 27.76
CA CYS A 82 -5.33 -3.74 28.86
C CYS A 82 -5.29 -4.53 30.19
N PRO A 83 -4.20 -4.46 30.95
CA PRO A 83 -4.04 -5.24 32.18
C PRO A 83 -4.83 -4.62 33.34
N ILE A 84 -6.01 -5.14 33.62
CA ILE A 84 -6.86 -4.69 34.73
C ILE A 84 -6.50 -5.48 35.99
N LYS A 85 -5.86 -4.79 36.95
CA LYS A 85 -5.36 -5.40 38.19
C LYS A 85 -6.36 -5.32 39.36
N LYS A 86 -7.35 -4.46 39.27
CA LYS A 86 -8.36 -4.23 40.32
C LYS A 86 -9.74 -4.02 39.69
N ALA A 87 -10.73 -4.73 40.20
CA ALA A 87 -12.13 -4.59 39.80
C ALA A 87 -12.63 -3.14 39.94
N ASN A 88 -13.51 -2.73 39.06
CA ASN A 88 -14.16 -1.43 39.03
C ASN A 88 -13.19 -0.21 39.01
N THR A 89 -11.97 -0.42 38.51
CA THR A 89 -10.94 0.62 38.40
C THR A 89 -10.56 0.82 36.92
N ASN A 90 -10.38 2.06 36.52
CA ASN A 90 -9.97 2.40 35.15
C ASN A 90 -8.48 2.09 34.95
N TYR A 91 -8.16 1.40 33.87
CA TYR A 91 -6.80 1.14 33.40
C TYR A 91 -6.68 1.60 31.95
N SER A 92 -5.46 1.82 31.50
CA SER A 92 -5.18 2.20 30.12
C SER A 92 -3.95 1.48 29.59
N VAL A 93 -3.92 1.33 28.28
CA VAL A 93 -2.76 0.85 27.53
C VAL A 93 -2.63 1.69 26.27
N THR A 94 -1.39 2.04 25.92
CA THR A 94 -1.08 2.69 24.64
C THR A 94 -0.79 1.63 23.59
N VAL A 95 -1.46 1.74 22.45
CA VAL A 95 -1.23 0.92 21.26
C VAL A 95 -0.45 1.75 20.26
N GLN A 96 0.69 1.24 19.80
CA GLN A 96 1.46 1.84 18.72
C GLN A 96 1.01 1.25 17.39
N PHE A 97 0.88 2.08 16.36
CA PHE A 97 0.65 1.62 15.01
C PHE A 97 1.93 1.02 14.43
N PRO A 98 1.88 -0.10 13.68
CA PRO A 98 3.03 -0.65 12.98
C PRO A 98 3.74 0.34 12.08
N VAL A 99 2.97 1.20 11.39
CA VAL A 99 3.48 2.28 10.55
C VAL A 99 2.76 3.57 10.95
N PRO A 100 3.46 4.68 11.18
CA PRO A 100 2.81 5.97 11.45
C PRO A 100 1.93 6.41 10.29
N PHE A 101 0.75 6.94 10.58
CA PHE A 101 -0.11 7.61 9.60
C PHE A 101 0.38 9.04 9.33
N THR A 102 0.08 9.58 8.15
CA THR A 102 0.39 10.98 7.81
C THR A 102 -0.42 11.97 8.64
N ILE A 103 -1.67 11.60 8.95
CA ILE A 103 -2.58 12.32 9.86
C ILE A 103 -3.17 11.33 10.86
N ALA A 104 -3.70 11.80 11.98
CA ALA A 104 -4.35 10.93 12.96
C ALA A 104 -5.52 10.15 12.30
N PRO A 105 -5.52 8.80 12.38
CA PRO A 105 -6.51 7.97 11.72
C PRO A 105 -7.84 7.91 12.49
N TYR A 106 -8.86 7.37 11.84
CA TYR A 106 -10.05 6.85 12.53
C TYR A 106 -9.74 5.49 13.13
N VAL A 107 -10.05 5.29 14.40
CA VAL A 107 -9.77 4.03 15.12
C VAL A 107 -11.08 3.43 15.60
N VAL A 108 -11.30 2.17 15.28
CA VAL A 108 -12.39 1.35 15.81
C VAL A 108 -11.80 0.25 16.66
N VAL A 109 -12.36 0.05 17.84
CA VAL A 109 -11.92 -0.99 18.78
C VAL A 109 -13.11 -1.84 19.20
N THR A 110 -12.90 -3.15 19.23
CA THR A 110 -13.91 -4.11 19.72
C THR A 110 -13.27 -4.95 20.85
N PRO A 111 -13.73 -4.82 22.09
CA PRO A 111 -13.33 -5.74 23.15
C PRO A 111 -13.70 -7.18 22.84
N THR A 112 -12.84 -8.10 23.18
CA THR A 112 -13.07 -9.56 23.08
C THR A 112 -13.18 -10.12 24.49
N ALA A 113 -14.41 -10.15 25.02
CA ALA A 113 -14.67 -10.65 26.37
C ALA A 113 -15.74 -11.75 26.32
N ASP A 114 -15.63 -12.71 27.19
CA ASP A 114 -16.59 -13.82 27.29
C ASP A 114 -17.94 -13.37 27.86
N ALA A 115 -17.97 -12.20 28.53
CA ALA A 115 -19.18 -11.60 29.09
C ALA A 115 -19.34 -10.15 28.61
N PRO A 116 -20.34 -9.82 27.79
CA PRO A 116 -20.48 -8.52 27.14
C PRO A 116 -20.75 -7.35 28.12
N ASP A 117 -21.34 -7.61 29.26
CA ASP A 117 -21.69 -6.63 30.30
C ASP A 117 -20.54 -6.31 31.27
N SER A 118 -19.44 -7.05 31.19
CA SER A 118 -18.34 -6.97 32.14
C SER A 118 -17.34 -5.84 31.87
N THR A 119 -17.39 -5.21 30.69
CA THR A 119 -16.36 -4.27 30.25
C THR A 119 -16.95 -2.95 29.77
N GLN A 120 -16.55 -1.85 30.43
CA GLN A 120 -16.73 -0.48 29.95
C GLN A 120 -15.39 -0.03 29.33
N TRP A 121 -15.45 0.61 28.17
CA TRP A 121 -14.22 0.99 27.46
C TRP A 121 -14.41 2.27 26.63
N CYS A 122 -13.32 2.92 26.34
CA CYS A 122 -13.23 4.02 25.37
C CYS A 122 -11.81 4.10 24.78
N ILE A 123 -11.69 4.84 23.69
CA ILE A 123 -10.39 5.23 23.12
C ILE A 123 -10.17 6.70 23.33
N SER A 124 -8.92 7.10 23.46
CA SER A 124 -8.51 8.50 23.59
C SER A 124 -7.11 8.71 22.99
N SER A 125 -6.68 9.97 22.89
CA SER A 125 -5.33 10.33 22.43
C SER A 125 -4.95 9.64 21.12
N VAL A 126 -5.84 9.67 20.14
CA VAL A 126 -5.53 9.18 18.79
C VAL A 126 -4.57 10.15 18.14
N THR A 127 -3.41 9.65 17.73
CA THR A 127 -2.32 10.38 17.08
C THR A 127 -1.92 9.68 15.79
N GLN A 128 -0.94 10.22 15.08
CA GLN A 128 -0.35 9.57 13.90
C GLN A 128 0.35 8.24 14.24
N THR A 129 0.84 8.08 15.48
CA THR A 129 1.68 6.94 15.88
C THR A 129 0.95 5.90 16.74
N GLY A 130 -0.25 6.21 17.23
CA GLY A 130 -0.97 5.28 18.09
C GLY A 130 -2.20 5.89 18.77
N PHE A 131 -2.79 5.13 19.66
CA PHE A 131 -3.94 5.56 20.46
C PHE A 131 -3.88 4.97 21.87
N THR A 132 -4.70 5.50 22.79
CA THR A 132 -4.86 4.96 24.13
C THR A 132 -6.20 4.24 24.24
N TYR A 133 -6.17 2.96 24.56
CA TYR A 133 -7.34 2.18 24.97
C TYR A 133 -7.49 2.26 26.49
N ARG A 134 -8.69 2.58 26.96
CA ARG A 134 -9.04 2.61 28.37
C ARG A 134 -10.16 1.63 28.63
N ALA A 135 -10.02 0.87 29.72
CA ALA A 135 -11.07 -0.08 30.11
C ALA A 135 -11.22 -0.15 31.62
N ARG A 136 -12.43 -0.53 32.02
CA ARG A 136 -12.83 -0.85 33.39
C ARG A 136 -13.65 -2.12 33.34
N ARG A 137 -13.38 -3.05 34.24
CA ARG A 137 -14.12 -4.31 34.34
C ARG A 137 -14.65 -4.51 35.74
N THR A 138 -15.71 -5.32 35.84
CA THR A 138 -16.29 -5.77 37.13
C THR A 138 -15.37 -6.72 37.87
N GLY A 139 -14.40 -7.34 37.19
CA GLY A 139 -13.38 -8.24 37.76
C GLY A 139 -11.95 -7.81 37.42
N ALA A 140 -10.97 -8.37 38.11
CA ALA A 140 -9.56 -8.08 37.96
C ALA A 140 -8.88 -9.05 36.97
N TRP A 141 -9.25 -8.99 35.70
CA TRP A 141 -8.63 -9.75 34.61
C TRP A 141 -8.50 -8.88 33.36
N PRO A 142 -7.53 -9.18 32.48
CA PRO A 142 -7.24 -8.34 31.31
C PRO A 142 -8.44 -8.13 30.40
N SER A 143 -8.52 -6.92 29.82
CA SER A 143 -9.48 -6.59 28.76
C SER A 143 -8.75 -6.71 27.42
N ALA A 144 -8.91 -7.84 26.74
CA ALA A 144 -8.42 -8.05 25.39
C ALA A 144 -9.32 -7.32 24.39
N PHE A 145 -8.74 -6.90 23.26
CA PHE A 145 -9.47 -6.19 22.21
C PHE A 145 -8.82 -6.38 20.84
N HIS A 146 -9.61 -6.22 19.79
CA HIS A 146 -9.16 -6.03 18.42
C HIS A 146 -9.36 -4.57 18.02
N TRP A 147 -8.53 -4.08 17.12
CA TRP A 147 -8.63 -2.74 16.61
C TRP A 147 -8.37 -2.68 15.10
N ILE A 148 -8.98 -1.69 14.45
CA ILE A 148 -8.70 -1.29 13.07
C ILE A 148 -8.50 0.23 13.09
N ALA A 149 -7.48 0.71 12.40
CA ALA A 149 -7.21 2.12 12.15
C ALA A 149 -7.22 2.38 10.65
N ILE A 150 -7.93 3.42 10.23
CA ILE A 150 -8.08 3.83 8.83
C ILE A 150 -7.68 5.29 8.72
N GLY A 151 -6.68 5.60 7.90
CA GLY A 151 -6.14 6.94 7.77
C GLY A 151 -5.39 7.18 6.48
N ARG A 152 -4.56 8.22 6.48
CA ARG A 152 -3.66 8.59 5.39
C ARG A 152 -2.24 8.75 5.91
#